data_203604363c19a4c71ecf2ee552618a57
#
_entry.id   203604363c19a4c71ecf2ee552618a57
#
_cell.length_a   1.000
_cell.length_b   1.000
_cell.length_c   1.000
_cell.angle_alpha   90.00
_cell.angle_beta   90.00
_cell.angle_gamma   90.00
#
_symmetry.space_group_name_H-M   'P 1'
#
loop_
_entity.id
_entity.type
_entity.pdbx_description
1 polymer ?
#
loop_
_entity_poly.entity_id
_entity_poly.type
_entity_poly.pdbx_seq_one_letter_code
_entity_poly.pdbx_strand_id
1 'polypeptide(L)'
;PTVVVSGEQAPDADLMERSTAPAGIALQTHIYLAQGGVANLRQLHAFLCDTLLMTGFGFAAPADTPSWGVLDRVCTTASGCPGCPGGVACFTGMESARAAVPADAPTIAVLYHRAQQLAGNTAYVEALCCAIERAGARPLPVYCTSLRTPEPELLELLSGVDAMVVTVLA
;
A
#
# COMPACT_ATOMS: atom_id res chain seq x y z
N PRO A 1 -24.44 17.32 -3.70
CA PRO A 1 -24.63 15.99 -4.32
C PRO A 1 -24.10 14.89 -3.40
N THR A 2 -24.71 13.71 -3.50
CA THR A 2 -24.31 12.52 -2.76
C THR A 2 -23.82 11.48 -3.76
N VAL A 3 -22.70 10.80 -3.46
CA VAL A 3 -22.20 9.66 -4.22
C VAL A 3 -22.28 8.42 -3.33
N VAL A 4 -22.99 7.40 -3.78
CA VAL A 4 -23.15 6.12 -3.09
C VAL A 4 -22.48 5.05 -3.94
N VAL A 5 -21.56 4.30 -3.34
CA VAL A 5 -20.80 3.25 -4.03
C VAL A 5 -20.66 2.02 -3.13
N SER A 6 -20.41 0.87 -3.75
CA SER A 6 -20.09 -0.37 -3.04
C SER A 6 -18.75 -0.28 -2.31
N GLY A 7 -18.62 -0.98 -1.18
CA GLY A 7 -17.34 -1.25 -0.52
C GLY A 7 -16.59 -2.45 -1.10
N GLU A 8 -17.18 -3.15 -2.06
CA GLU A 8 -16.59 -4.30 -2.73
C GLU A 8 -15.72 -3.89 -3.93
N GLN A 9 -14.91 -4.83 -4.44
CA GLN A 9 -14.08 -4.58 -5.63
C GLN A 9 -14.94 -4.40 -6.91
N ALA A 10 -16.09 -5.09 -6.97
CA ALA A 10 -17.03 -4.95 -8.07
C ALA A 10 -18.00 -3.77 -7.82
N PRO A 11 -18.31 -2.97 -8.84
CA PRO A 11 -19.33 -1.94 -8.73
C PRO A 11 -20.73 -2.56 -8.55
N ASP A 12 -21.55 -1.91 -7.75
CA ASP A 12 -22.95 -2.29 -7.52
C ASP A 12 -23.86 -1.20 -8.10
N ALA A 13 -24.57 -1.52 -9.19
CA ALA A 13 -25.42 -0.59 -9.90
C ALA A 13 -26.61 -0.12 -9.06
N ASP A 14 -27.23 -1.01 -8.27
CA ASP A 14 -28.38 -0.70 -7.43
C ASP A 14 -28.02 0.26 -6.31
N LEU A 15 -26.79 0.16 -5.77
CA LEU A 15 -26.27 1.14 -4.83
C LEU A 15 -25.94 2.47 -5.51
N MET A 16 -25.37 2.43 -6.70
CA MET A 16 -25.01 3.65 -7.44
C MET A 16 -26.23 4.46 -7.86
N GLU A 17 -27.38 3.82 -8.14
CA GLU A 17 -28.64 4.49 -8.43
C GLU A 17 -29.15 5.37 -7.28
N ARG A 18 -28.71 5.13 -6.05
CA ARG A 18 -29.03 5.97 -4.90
C ARG A 18 -28.21 7.27 -4.84
N SER A 19 -27.25 7.43 -5.74
CA SER A 19 -26.48 8.66 -5.87
C SER A 19 -27.35 9.80 -6.43
N THR A 20 -27.13 11.01 -5.96
CA THR A 20 -27.68 12.22 -6.59
C THR A 20 -26.72 12.84 -7.60
N ALA A 21 -25.49 12.36 -7.63
CA ALA A 21 -24.50 12.68 -8.66
C ALA A 21 -24.74 11.81 -9.92
N PRO A 22 -24.30 12.28 -11.10
CA PRO A 22 -24.35 11.48 -12.33
C PRO A 22 -23.67 10.11 -12.17
N ALA A 23 -24.23 9.07 -12.82
CA ALA A 23 -23.74 7.70 -12.71
C ALA A 23 -22.25 7.56 -13.07
N GLY A 24 -21.76 8.32 -14.08
CA GLY A 24 -20.34 8.33 -14.42
C GLY A 24 -19.43 8.82 -13.29
N ILE A 25 -19.89 9.77 -12.47
CA ILE A 25 -19.15 10.25 -11.32
C ILE A 25 -19.15 9.17 -10.22
N ALA A 26 -20.27 8.48 -10.00
CA ALA A 26 -20.35 7.39 -9.03
C ALA A 26 -19.42 6.22 -9.43
N LEU A 27 -19.44 5.83 -10.71
CA LEU A 27 -18.57 4.76 -11.23
C LEU A 27 -17.09 5.14 -11.10
N GLN A 28 -16.71 6.34 -11.52
CA GLN A 28 -15.31 6.78 -11.42
C GLN A 28 -14.84 6.88 -9.97
N THR A 29 -15.71 7.34 -9.06
CA THR A 29 -15.44 7.35 -7.62
C THR A 29 -15.18 5.94 -7.10
N HIS A 30 -16.02 4.96 -7.51
CA HIS A 30 -15.83 3.56 -7.14
C HIS A 30 -14.47 3.04 -7.61
N ILE A 31 -14.07 3.31 -8.86
CA ILE A 31 -12.77 2.86 -9.40
C ILE A 31 -11.61 3.39 -8.57
N TYR A 32 -11.59 4.68 -8.22
CA TYR A 32 -10.56 5.25 -7.35
C TYR A 32 -10.48 4.55 -5.99
N LEU A 33 -11.65 4.27 -5.39
CA LEU A 33 -11.73 3.61 -4.07
C LEU A 33 -11.32 2.13 -4.15
N ALA A 34 -11.71 1.42 -5.20
CA ALA A 34 -11.35 0.02 -5.44
C ALA A 34 -9.85 -0.15 -5.65
N GLN A 35 -9.21 0.77 -6.36
CA GLN A 35 -7.76 0.80 -6.50
C GLN A 35 -7.06 1.23 -5.21
N GLY A 36 -7.66 2.14 -4.45
CA GLY A 36 -7.18 2.59 -3.15
C GLY A 36 -5.82 3.29 -3.19
N GLY A 37 -5.21 3.42 -2.04
CA GLY A 37 -3.92 4.08 -1.88
C GLY A 37 -4.02 5.61 -1.79
N VAL A 38 -3.08 6.24 -1.08
CA VAL A 38 -3.10 7.69 -0.80
C VAL A 38 -3.08 8.51 -2.09
N ALA A 39 -2.34 8.06 -3.11
CA ALA A 39 -2.27 8.75 -4.39
C ALA A 39 -3.64 8.77 -5.08
N ASN A 40 -4.32 7.62 -5.18
CA ASN A 40 -5.66 7.53 -5.76
C ASN A 40 -6.70 8.33 -4.96
N LEU A 41 -6.63 8.33 -3.64
CA LEU A 41 -7.54 9.12 -2.80
C LEU A 41 -7.35 10.64 -3.00
N ARG A 42 -6.13 11.10 -3.21
CA ARG A 42 -5.85 12.50 -3.57
C ARG A 42 -6.44 12.86 -4.94
N GLN A 43 -6.28 11.97 -5.93
CA GLN A 43 -6.86 12.17 -7.25
C GLN A 43 -8.39 12.08 -7.23
N LEU A 44 -8.98 11.20 -6.42
CA LEU A 44 -10.41 11.16 -6.17
C LEU A 44 -10.93 12.50 -5.63
N HIS A 45 -10.23 13.06 -4.65
CA HIS A 45 -10.61 14.37 -4.11
C HIS A 45 -10.58 15.45 -5.21
N ALA A 46 -9.51 15.53 -6.00
CA ALA A 46 -9.40 16.48 -7.10
C ALA A 46 -10.50 16.24 -8.16
N PHE A 47 -10.75 14.98 -8.55
CA PHE A 47 -11.82 14.59 -9.46
C PHE A 47 -13.21 15.08 -8.98
N LEU A 48 -13.56 14.84 -7.71
CA LEU A 48 -14.83 15.27 -7.16
C LEU A 48 -14.95 16.80 -7.09
N CYS A 49 -13.87 17.48 -6.72
CA CYS A 49 -13.83 18.94 -6.73
C CYS A 49 -14.04 19.51 -8.15
N ASP A 50 -13.37 18.96 -9.13
CA ASP A 50 -13.46 19.44 -10.51
C ASP A 50 -14.82 19.15 -11.14
N THR A 51 -15.36 17.95 -10.92
CA THR A 51 -16.61 17.51 -11.58
C THR A 51 -17.88 18.02 -10.88
N LEU A 52 -17.86 18.23 -9.58
CA LEU A 52 -19.02 18.66 -8.80
C LEU A 52 -18.97 20.15 -8.42
N LEU A 53 -17.77 20.70 -8.22
CA LEU A 53 -17.56 22.07 -7.75
C LEU A 53 -16.92 22.98 -8.81
N MET A 54 -16.54 22.43 -9.97
CA MET A 54 -15.93 23.18 -11.09
C MET A 54 -14.66 23.93 -10.70
N THR A 55 -13.79 23.32 -9.90
CA THR A 55 -12.61 24.00 -9.34
C THR A 55 -11.45 24.15 -10.30
N GLY A 56 -11.32 23.25 -11.29
CA GLY A 56 -10.25 23.31 -12.30
C GLY A 56 -8.86 22.94 -11.78
N PHE A 57 -8.75 22.14 -10.71
CA PHE A 57 -7.46 21.68 -10.20
C PHE A 57 -6.76 20.67 -11.12
N GLY A 58 -7.54 19.97 -11.94
CA GLY A 58 -7.07 18.83 -12.71
C GLY A 58 -6.92 17.57 -11.85
N PHE A 59 -7.09 16.42 -12.48
CA PHE A 59 -6.92 15.11 -11.83
C PHE A 59 -6.33 14.11 -12.83
N ALA A 60 -5.59 13.13 -12.32
CA ALA A 60 -5.11 11.99 -13.10
C ALA A 60 -6.09 10.82 -12.98
N ALA A 61 -6.12 9.94 -13.97
CA ALA A 61 -6.88 8.69 -13.91
C ALA A 61 -6.43 7.82 -12.71
N PRO A 62 -7.31 6.94 -12.19
CA PRO A 62 -6.92 5.98 -11.17
C PRO A 62 -5.72 5.15 -11.62
N ALA A 63 -4.72 5.04 -10.76
CA ALA A 63 -3.59 4.15 -10.98
C ALA A 63 -3.90 2.76 -10.44
N ASP A 64 -3.56 1.74 -11.22
CA ASP A 64 -3.72 0.35 -10.79
C ASP A 64 -2.79 0.03 -9.62
N THR A 65 -3.33 -0.66 -8.60
CA THR A 65 -2.54 -1.18 -7.50
C THR A 65 -2.46 -2.70 -7.63
N PRO A 66 -1.26 -3.26 -7.82
CA PRO A 66 -1.08 -4.70 -7.97
C PRO A 66 -1.67 -5.52 -6.82
N SER A 67 -1.99 -6.81 -7.09
CA SER A 67 -2.48 -7.77 -6.10
C SER A 67 -1.43 -8.08 -5.02
N TRP A 68 -0.15 -7.97 -5.36
CA TRP A 68 0.99 -8.09 -4.47
C TRP A 68 2.12 -7.12 -4.87
N GLY A 69 3.04 -6.88 -3.97
CA GLY A 69 4.23 -6.09 -4.24
C GLY A 69 5.08 -5.91 -2.99
N VAL A 70 6.23 -5.26 -3.17
CA VAL A 70 7.14 -4.92 -2.08
C VAL A 70 6.88 -3.49 -1.64
N LEU A 71 6.83 -3.25 -0.33
CA LEU A 71 6.71 -1.91 0.22
C LEU A 71 7.98 -1.13 -0.08
N ASP A 72 7.85 -0.06 -0.85
CA ASP A 72 8.93 0.91 -1.01
C ASP A 72 9.01 1.77 0.27
N ARG A 73 10.05 1.52 1.06
CA ARG A 73 10.27 2.18 2.35
C ARG A 73 10.98 3.50 2.15
N VAL A 74 10.23 4.58 2.23
CA VAL A 74 10.79 5.93 2.29
C VAL A 74 10.62 6.46 3.71
N CYS A 75 11.67 6.47 4.48
CA CYS A 75 11.68 7.19 5.75
C CYS A 75 11.74 8.70 5.47
N THR A 76 10.58 9.36 5.57
CA THR A 76 10.44 10.80 5.23
C THR A 76 10.68 11.73 6.42
N THR A 77 11.02 11.21 7.60
CA THR A 77 11.16 12.06 8.80
C THR A 77 12.62 12.29 9.15
N ALA A 78 13.05 13.54 9.00
CA ALA A 78 14.34 14.02 9.53
C ALA A 78 14.47 13.89 11.06
N SER A 79 13.39 13.56 11.76
CA SER A 79 13.30 13.41 13.22
C SER A 79 13.29 11.98 13.71
N GLY A 80 13.52 10.99 12.82
CA GLY A 80 13.51 9.57 13.19
C GLY A 80 12.14 8.92 12.98
N CYS A 81 12.17 7.66 12.57
CA CYS A 81 11.00 6.79 12.48
C CYS A 81 10.43 6.53 13.89
N PRO A 82 9.10 6.47 14.10
CA PRO A 82 8.50 6.14 15.40
C PRO A 82 9.01 4.83 16.02
N GLY A 83 9.59 3.94 15.22
CA GLY A 83 10.22 2.69 15.66
C GLY A 83 11.73 2.74 15.82
N CYS A 84 12.38 3.88 15.56
CA CYS A 84 13.84 4.04 15.66
C CYS A 84 14.21 5.11 16.69
N PRO A 85 14.22 4.81 17.98
CA PRO A 85 14.69 5.76 18.99
C PRO A 85 16.19 6.02 18.79
N GLY A 86 16.57 7.29 18.68
CA GLY A 86 17.97 7.71 18.70
C GLY A 86 18.60 8.14 17.39
N GLY A 87 17.82 8.53 16.38
CA GLY A 87 18.38 9.21 15.20
C GLY A 87 19.20 8.31 14.24
N VAL A 88 19.03 6.99 14.35
CA VAL A 88 19.59 6.07 13.35
C VAL A 88 18.81 6.26 12.06
N ALA A 89 19.51 6.61 10.97
CA ALA A 89 18.90 6.81 9.67
C ALA A 89 18.11 5.54 9.27
N CYS A 90 16.79 5.65 9.22
CA CYS A 90 15.98 4.65 8.54
C CYS A 90 16.34 4.69 7.07
N PHE A 91 16.69 3.56 6.52
CA PHE A 91 17.18 3.48 5.14
C PHE A 91 16.07 3.81 4.15
N THR A 92 16.38 4.70 3.22
CA THR A 92 15.51 5.07 2.11
C THR A 92 15.71 4.06 0.98
N GLY A 93 14.66 3.28 0.67
CA GLY A 93 14.65 2.39 -0.49
C GLY A 93 15.38 1.06 -0.30
N MET A 94 15.03 0.09 -1.14
CA MET A 94 15.61 -1.27 -1.13
C MET A 94 17.13 -1.32 -1.34
N GLU A 95 17.70 -0.33 -2.05
CA GLU A 95 19.15 -0.24 -2.28
C GLU A 95 19.93 0.24 -1.07
N SER A 96 19.40 1.21 -0.31
CA SER A 96 20.09 1.73 0.88
C SER A 96 20.05 0.76 2.06
N ALA A 97 18.97 0.00 2.23
CA ALA A 97 18.88 -1.06 3.24
C ALA A 97 19.88 -2.19 2.95
N ARG A 98 20.14 -2.49 1.67
CA ARG A 98 21.15 -3.47 1.26
C ARG A 98 22.57 -3.07 1.64
N ALA A 99 22.91 -1.80 1.73
CA ALA A 99 24.25 -1.32 2.01
C ALA A 99 24.67 -1.42 3.49
N ALA A 100 23.72 -1.46 4.43
CA ALA A 100 23.97 -1.47 5.87
C ALA A 100 23.93 -2.87 6.51
N VAL A 101 23.36 -3.86 5.82
CA VAL A 101 23.27 -5.24 6.29
C VAL A 101 24.25 -6.10 5.47
N PRO A 102 25.05 -6.97 6.09
CA PRO A 102 25.99 -7.85 5.37
C PRO A 102 25.33 -8.59 4.20
N ALA A 103 26.09 -8.84 3.14
CA ALA A 103 25.54 -9.50 1.94
C ALA A 103 25.05 -10.93 2.19
N ASP A 104 25.59 -11.58 3.21
CA ASP A 104 25.27 -12.93 3.68
C ASP A 104 24.23 -12.97 4.82
N ALA A 105 23.71 -11.79 5.23
CA ALA A 105 22.71 -11.73 6.28
C ALA A 105 21.39 -12.39 5.85
N PRO A 106 20.71 -13.09 6.77
CA PRO A 106 19.45 -13.76 6.45
C PRO A 106 18.37 -12.74 6.03
N THR A 107 17.58 -13.12 5.05
CA THR A 107 16.45 -12.32 4.56
C THR A 107 15.17 -12.80 5.23
N ILE A 108 14.47 -11.87 5.88
CA ILE A 108 13.20 -12.15 6.57
C ILE A 108 12.07 -11.40 5.87
N ALA A 109 11.16 -12.13 5.24
CA ALA A 109 9.98 -11.53 4.66
C ALA A 109 8.98 -11.12 5.76
N VAL A 110 8.39 -9.92 5.62
CA VAL A 110 7.27 -9.46 6.44
C VAL A 110 6.05 -9.38 5.53
N LEU A 111 5.19 -10.41 5.61
CA LEU A 111 3.96 -10.48 4.82
C LEU A 111 2.82 -9.76 5.53
N TYR A 112 2.13 -8.88 4.77
CA TYR A 112 0.97 -8.17 5.27
C TYR A 112 -0.10 -8.01 4.19
N HIS A 113 -1.33 -7.73 4.60
CA HIS A 113 -2.47 -7.71 3.69
C HIS A 113 -2.47 -6.45 2.81
N ARG A 114 -2.78 -6.62 1.50
CA ARG A 114 -2.90 -5.54 0.53
C ARG A 114 -3.79 -4.38 1.01
N ALA A 115 -4.87 -4.67 1.75
CA ALA A 115 -5.74 -3.62 2.29
C ALA A 115 -5.01 -2.64 3.23
N GLN A 116 -3.99 -3.10 3.97
CA GLN A 116 -3.14 -2.23 4.80
C GLN A 116 -2.31 -1.29 3.94
N GLN A 117 -1.77 -1.82 2.83
CA GLN A 117 -1.05 -1.01 1.83
C GLN A 117 -1.95 0.07 1.23
N LEU A 118 -3.16 -0.31 0.82
CA LEU A 118 -4.13 0.61 0.22
C LEU A 118 -4.59 1.70 1.21
N ALA A 119 -4.74 1.34 2.48
CA ALA A 119 -5.11 2.27 3.54
C ALA A 119 -3.95 3.16 4.01
N GLY A 120 -2.70 2.90 3.57
CA GLY A 120 -1.51 3.58 4.09
C GLY A 120 -1.17 3.22 5.54
N ASN A 121 -1.73 2.11 6.05
CA ASN A 121 -1.50 1.64 7.43
C ASN A 121 -0.30 0.70 7.48
N THR A 122 0.88 1.20 7.17
CA THR A 122 2.14 0.44 7.05
C THR A 122 3.13 0.70 8.19
N ALA A 123 2.81 1.60 9.13
CA ALA A 123 3.74 1.99 10.20
C ALA A 123 4.23 0.80 11.05
N TYR A 124 3.37 -0.17 11.33
CA TYR A 124 3.76 -1.38 12.07
C TYR A 124 4.68 -2.30 11.25
N VAL A 125 4.48 -2.37 9.93
CA VAL A 125 5.37 -3.12 9.02
C VAL A 125 6.75 -2.48 9.02
N GLU A 126 6.80 -1.15 8.93
CA GLU A 126 8.05 -0.40 8.99
C GLU A 126 8.77 -0.60 10.33
N ALA A 127 8.04 -0.61 11.44
CA ALA A 127 8.59 -0.89 12.77
C ALA A 127 9.18 -2.31 12.87
N LEU A 128 8.50 -3.32 12.30
CA LEU A 128 9.00 -4.69 12.22
C LEU A 128 10.28 -4.76 11.37
N CYS A 129 10.29 -4.12 10.22
CA CYS A 129 11.47 -4.06 9.37
C CYS A 129 12.66 -3.42 10.10
N CYS A 130 12.45 -2.30 10.81
CA CYS A 130 13.50 -1.68 11.62
C CYS A 130 14.00 -2.60 12.75
N ALA A 131 13.14 -3.42 13.34
CA ALA A 131 13.53 -4.40 14.35
C ALA A 131 14.38 -5.53 13.77
N ILE A 132 14.03 -6.02 12.59
CA ILE A 132 14.77 -7.04 11.83
C ILE A 132 16.17 -6.53 11.46
N GLU A 133 16.27 -5.30 10.95
CA GLU A 133 17.55 -4.65 10.62
C GLU A 133 18.46 -4.52 11.86
N ARG A 134 17.89 -4.09 13.00
CA ARG A 134 18.63 -4.00 14.26
C ARG A 134 19.11 -5.36 14.77
N ALA A 135 18.41 -6.43 14.43
CA ALA A 135 18.82 -7.80 14.73
C ALA A 135 19.88 -8.34 13.74
N GLY A 136 20.31 -7.57 12.75
CA GLY A 136 21.32 -7.94 11.77
C GLY A 136 20.80 -8.76 10.60
N ALA A 137 19.48 -8.77 10.38
CA ALA A 137 18.85 -9.45 9.25
C ALA A 137 18.30 -8.45 8.22
N ARG A 138 18.00 -8.92 7.02
CA ARG A 138 17.48 -8.11 5.91
C ARG A 138 15.96 -8.25 5.84
N PRO A 139 15.16 -7.20 6.09
CA PRO A 139 13.72 -7.27 5.93
C PRO A 139 13.31 -7.20 4.47
N LEU A 140 12.29 -7.97 4.10
CA LEU A 140 11.59 -7.91 2.81
C LEU A 140 10.09 -7.74 3.07
N PRO A 141 9.58 -6.48 3.16
CA PRO A 141 8.17 -6.24 3.39
C PRO A 141 7.37 -6.45 2.09
N VAL A 142 6.47 -7.44 2.12
CA VAL A 142 5.67 -7.85 0.97
C VAL A 142 4.19 -7.79 1.33
N TYR A 143 3.41 -7.07 0.53
CA TYR A 143 1.96 -7.12 0.64
C TYR A 143 1.38 -8.08 -0.40
N CYS A 144 0.29 -8.75 -0.03
CA CYS A 144 -0.49 -9.56 -0.96
C CYS A 144 -1.96 -9.59 -0.58
N THR A 145 -2.81 -9.92 -1.56
CA THR A 145 -4.25 -10.08 -1.34
C THR A 145 -4.56 -11.41 -0.65
N SER A 146 -3.93 -12.49 -1.09
CA SER A 146 -4.15 -13.84 -0.57
C SER A 146 -2.95 -14.73 -0.87
N LEU A 147 -2.71 -15.69 0.02
CA LEU A 147 -1.73 -16.77 -0.19
C LEU A 147 -2.39 -18.09 -0.60
N ARG A 148 -3.72 -18.12 -0.82
CA ARG A 148 -4.42 -19.35 -1.26
C ARG A 148 -4.12 -19.68 -2.71
N THR A 149 -4.01 -18.66 -3.54
CA THR A 149 -3.69 -18.77 -4.98
C THR A 149 -2.68 -17.67 -5.31
N PRO A 150 -1.43 -17.81 -4.81
CA PRO A 150 -0.41 -16.79 -5.03
C PRO A 150 0.06 -16.80 -6.49
N GLU A 151 0.42 -15.64 -7.01
CA GLU A 151 1.06 -15.54 -8.31
C GLU A 151 2.43 -16.22 -8.28
N PRO A 152 2.86 -16.84 -9.41
CA PRO A 152 4.15 -17.52 -9.50
C PRO A 152 5.33 -16.64 -9.11
N GLU A 153 5.31 -15.38 -9.51
CA GLU A 153 6.36 -14.40 -9.23
C GLU A 153 6.46 -14.08 -7.72
N LEU A 154 5.32 -14.05 -7.02
CA LEU A 154 5.31 -13.92 -5.56
C LEU A 154 5.94 -15.13 -4.89
N LEU A 155 5.62 -16.35 -5.36
CA LEU A 155 6.22 -17.58 -4.83
C LEU A 155 7.73 -17.61 -5.08
N GLU A 156 8.17 -17.22 -6.26
CA GLU A 156 9.59 -17.13 -6.60
C GLU A 156 10.31 -16.14 -5.64
N LEU A 157 9.75 -14.97 -5.43
CA LEU A 157 10.29 -13.99 -4.48
C LEU A 157 10.40 -14.57 -3.07
N LEU A 158 9.36 -15.25 -2.59
CA LEU A 158 9.32 -15.81 -1.24
C LEU A 158 10.17 -17.07 -1.08
N SER A 159 10.47 -17.79 -2.15
CA SER A 159 11.36 -18.95 -2.10
C SER A 159 12.82 -18.59 -1.77
N GLY A 160 13.21 -17.35 -2.00
CA GLY A 160 14.53 -16.81 -1.73
C GLY A 160 14.73 -16.24 -0.32
N VAL A 161 13.76 -16.38 0.60
CA VAL A 161 13.88 -15.86 1.97
C VAL A 161 14.18 -16.97 2.97
N ASP A 162 14.91 -16.63 4.04
CA ASP A 162 15.30 -17.57 5.09
C ASP A 162 14.19 -17.79 6.13
N ALA A 163 13.35 -16.78 6.33
CA ALA A 163 12.21 -16.83 7.26
C ALA A 163 11.10 -15.86 6.86
N MET A 164 9.90 -16.09 7.40
CA MET A 164 8.75 -15.20 7.17
C MET A 164 8.05 -14.85 8.49
N VAL A 165 7.70 -13.56 8.63
CA VAL A 165 6.77 -13.04 9.63
C VAL A 165 5.45 -12.74 8.90
N VAL A 166 4.39 -13.46 9.22
CA VAL A 166 3.09 -13.29 8.60
C VAL A 166 2.17 -12.54 9.54
N THR A 167 1.73 -11.35 9.13
CA THR A 167 0.81 -10.50 9.90
C THR A 167 -0.62 -10.57 9.39
N VAL A 168 -0.86 -11.41 8.38
CA VAL A 168 -2.18 -11.64 7.80
C VAL A 168 -2.90 -12.67 8.67
N LEU A 169 -4.05 -12.28 9.22
CA LEU A 169 -4.97 -13.23 9.81
C LEU A 169 -5.69 -13.97 8.68
N ALA A 170 -5.61 -15.29 8.70
CA ALA A 170 -6.27 -16.16 7.74
C ALA A 170 -7.81 -16.16 7.93
#